data_1f41cb137b34a489b741f788a4d49da1
#
_entry.id   1f41cb137b34a489b741f788a4d49da1
#
_cell.length_a   1.000
_cell.length_b   1.000
_cell.length_c   1.000
_cell.angle_alpha   90.00
_cell.angle_beta   90.00
_cell.angle_gamma   90.00
#
_symmetry.space_group_name_H-M   'P 1'
#
loop_
_entity.id
_entity.type
_entity.pdbx_description
1 polymer ?
#
loop_
_entity_poly.entity_id
_entity_poly.type
_entity_poly.pdbx_seq_one_letter_code
_entity_poly.pdbx_strand_id
1 'polypeptide(L)'
;MGKTRVLVYELHITNFDTVRLTIKRIDIFGNDSSESLVSLADKKLSAALVRVGADMIMSSSSPGANHDTRMIDPGGRSVLFLWVELPSNYVVPTILNHRIFFSSTPPDATSPIDATLNDFQVTVHQAPVPTLGPPFKGGIWLVGDGPINDSNHRRSIFAIDGQIYSPERFAIDWEKIGENNDTRNGGSTRNENWWGWGEQILAVADGDITEAVDQFPDNVPRVLPSVTLDNIAGNHIILQISPNRFVTYAHLQRRSIRVRVGEHVHRGDVLALLGNSGNSTGAHLHLQLTDRNSVLQSQGVPFVFYKFSYLGPGSDYPEKQIVEPWTESIPPGNGVVKFEGATK
;
A
#
# COMPACT_ATOMS: atom_id res chain seq x y z
N MET A 1 14.82 -15.36 11.88
CA MET A 1 13.39 -15.32 12.26
C MET A 1 12.58 -16.00 11.18
N GLY A 2 11.60 -16.85 11.51
CA GLY A 2 10.74 -17.50 10.52
C GLY A 2 9.93 -16.45 9.75
N LYS A 3 9.76 -16.67 8.43
CA LYS A 3 8.98 -15.76 7.56
C LYS A 3 7.55 -15.68 8.10
N THR A 4 7.12 -14.52 8.59
CA THR A 4 5.73 -14.25 8.95
C THR A 4 4.90 -14.23 7.66
N ARG A 5 3.79 -14.96 7.64
CA ARG A 5 2.80 -14.87 6.56
C ARG A 5 1.72 -13.89 6.99
N VAL A 6 1.22 -13.11 6.04
CA VAL A 6 0.20 -12.10 6.33
C VAL A 6 -0.96 -12.26 5.36
N LEU A 7 -2.17 -12.22 5.90
CA LEU A 7 -3.39 -12.12 5.10
C LEU A 7 -3.87 -10.66 5.15
N VAL A 8 -4.00 -10.04 3.98
CA VAL A 8 -4.32 -8.62 3.84
C VAL A 8 -5.60 -8.47 3.03
N TYR A 9 -6.61 -7.84 3.62
CA TYR A 9 -7.91 -7.62 2.97
C TYR A 9 -8.71 -6.53 3.68
N GLU A 10 -9.83 -6.13 3.10
CA GLU A 10 -10.77 -5.16 3.65
C GLU A 10 -12.17 -5.77 3.84
N LEU A 11 -12.87 -5.39 4.91
CA LEU A 11 -14.30 -5.61 5.06
C LEU A 11 -15.03 -4.27 4.89
N HIS A 12 -15.98 -4.24 3.94
CA HIS A 12 -16.84 -3.10 3.71
C HIS A 12 -18.14 -3.29 4.49
N ILE A 13 -18.38 -2.44 5.48
CA ILE A 13 -19.53 -2.51 6.37
C ILE A 13 -20.45 -1.33 6.04
N THR A 14 -21.66 -1.62 5.58
CA THR A 14 -22.68 -0.61 5.31
C THR A 14 -23.84 -0.76 6.30
N ASN A 15 -24.22 0.33 6.93
CA ASN A 15 -25.38 0.34 7.82
C ASN A 15 -26.66 0.59 7.01
N PHE A 16 -27.48 -0.43 6.81
CA PHE A 16 -28.80 -0.33 6.18
C PHE A 16 -29.96 -0.17 7.19
N ASP A 17 -29.63 -0.10 8.48
CA ASP A 17 -30.62 0.17 9.52
C ASP A 17 -30.98 1.66 9.56
N THR A 18 -32.11 1.98 10.17
CA THR A 18 -32.58 3.35 10.39
C THR A 18 -31.91 4.04 11.60
N VAL A 19 -31.15 3.29 12.40
CA VAL A 19 -30.45 3.75 13.58
C VAL A 19 -28.94 3.57 13.44
N ARG A 20 -28.20 4.37 14.21
CA ARG A 20 -26.72 4.26 14.27
C ARG A 20 -26.30 2.92 14.85
N LEU A 21 -25.33 2.28 14.21
CA LEU A 21 -24.64 1.09 14.70
C LEU A 21 -23.29 1.47 15.33
N THR A 22 -22.90 0.79 16.41
CA THR A 22 -21.57 0.88 17.00
C THR A 22 -20.93 -0.49 16.98
N ILE A 23 -19.85 -0.65 16.19
CA ILE A 23 -19.08 -1.91 16.16
C ILE A 23 -18.27 -2.00 17.45
N LYS A 24 -18.43 -3.10 18.18
CA LYS A 24 -17.75 -3.31 19.47
C LYS A 24 -16.53 -4.19 19.39
N ARG A 25 -16.63 -5.28 18.64
CA ARG A 25 -15.55 -6.25 18.46
C ARG A 25 -15.71 -7.02 17.15
N ILE A 26 -14.60 -7.43 16.57
CA ILE A 26 -14.56 -8.33 15.43
C ILE A 26 -13.58 -9.44 15.75
N ASP A 27 -14.03 -10.69 15.66
CA ASP A 27 -13.20 -11.88 15.81
C ASP A 27 -13.06 -12.55 14.43
N ILE A 28 -11.83 -13.00 14.12
CA ILE A 28 -11.49 -13.64 12.86
C ILE A 28 -10.98 -15.04 13.14
N PHE A 29 -11.53 -16.04 12.46
CA PHE A 29 -11.20 -17.45 12.63
C PHE A 29 -10.71 -18.04 11.31
N GLY A 30 -9.76 -18.99 11.38
CA GLY A 30 -9.30 -19.75 10.22
C GLY A 30 -10.11 -21.04 10.06
N ASN A 31 -10.68 -21.30 8.88
CA ASN A 31 -11.50 -22.47 8.59
C ASN A 31 -12.59 -22.67 9.69
N ASP A 32 -12.73 -23.88 10.23
CA ASP A 32 -13.69 -24.22 11.27
C ASP A 32 -13.10 -24.17 12.70
N SER A 33 -12.00 -23.41 12.89
CA SER A 33 -11.40 -23.25 14.21
C SER A 33 -12.33 -22.53 15.17
N SER A 34 -12.40 -22.98 16.42
CA SER A 34 -13.06 -22.27 17.50
C SER A 34 -12.18 -21.19 18.15
N GLU A 35 -10.88 -21.22 17.90
CA GLU A 35 -9.92 -20.24 18.39
C GLU A 35 -9.74 -19.13 17.35
N SER A 36 -9.86 -17.87 17.80
CA SER A 36 -9.71 -16.72 16.91
C SER A 36 -8.22 -16.46 16.61
N LEU A 37 -7.92 -16.23 15.32
CA LEU A 37 -6.62 -15.74 14.87
C LEU A 37 -6.36 -14.31 15.34
N VAL A 38 -7.41 -13.49 15.28
CA VAL A 38 -7.36 -12.07 15.65
C VAL A 38 -8.68 -11.68 16.31
N SER A 39 -8.60 -10.89 17.37
CA SER A 39 -9.73 -10.20 17.97
C SER A 39 -9.41 -8.71 18.06
N LEU A 40 -10.22 -7.89 17.40
CA LEU A 40 -10.10 -6.44 17.40
C LEU A 40 -11.25 -5.82 18.20
N ALA A 41 -10.90 -5.02 19.21
CA ALA A 41 -11.83 -4.25 20.02
C ALA A 41 -11.24 -2.88 20.36
N ASP A 42 -12.06 -1.98 20.86
CA ASP A 42 -11.67 -0.67 21.39
C ASP A 42 -10.71 0.11 20.46
N LYS A 43 -9.57 0.53 20.98
CA LYS A 43 -8.59 1.34 20.23
C LYS A 43 -8.02 0.62 19.01
N LYS A 44 -7.82 -0.69 19.08
CA LYS A 44 -7.31 -1.48 17.95
C LYS A 44 -8.33 -1.53 16.81
N LEU A 45 -9.60 -1.71 17.16
CA LEU A 45 -10.69 -1.70 16.19
C LEU A 45 -10.89 -0.30 15.60
N SER A 46 -10.93 0.73 16.45
CA SER A 46 -11.04 2.14 16.01
C SER A 46 -9.91 2.51 15.05
N ALA A 47 -8.69 2.12 15.33
CA ALA A 47 -7.53 2.40 14.47
C ALA A 47 -7.58 1.66 13.12
N ALA A 48 -8.27 0.53 13.03
CA ALA A 48 -8.40 -0.26 11.81
C ALA A 48 -9.62 0.13 10.95
N LEU A 49 -10.55 0.93 11.49
CA LEU A 49 -11.77 1.39 10.82
C LEU A 49 -11.58 2.79 10.23
N VAL A 50 -12.06 2.96 9.00
CA VAL A 50 -12.13 4.26 8.30
C VAL A 50 -13.54 4.45 7.78
N ARG A 51 -14.18 5.59 8.08
CA ARG A 51 -15.51 5.94 7.56
C ARG A 51 -15.36 6.57 6.18
N VAL A 52 -16.02 6.00 5.20
CA VAL A 52 -15.98 6.49 3.83
C VAL A 52 -16.58 7.90 3.76
N GLY A 53 -15.85 8.83 3.14
CA GLY A 53 -16.26 10.22 2.97
C GLY A 53 -16.03 11.12 4.19
N ALA A 54 -15.81 10.57 5.38
CA ALA A 54 -15.55 11.36 6.59
C ALA A 54 -14.08 11.36 7.01
N ASP A 55 -13.42 10.19 6.93
CA ASP A 55 -12.04 10.00 7.40
C ASP A 55 -11.05 9.79 6.24
N MET A 56 -11.55 9.66 5.01
CA MET A 56 -10.74 9.41 3.80
C MET A 56 -10.29 10.69 3.08
N ILE A 57 -10.31 11.84 3.74
CA ILE A 57 -9.77 13.05 3.15
C ILE A 57 -8.24 12.94 3.19
N MET A 58 -7.62 12.90 2.03
CA MET A 58 -6.17 12.96 1.81
C MET A 58 -5.62 14.35 2.20
N SER A 59 -5.82 14.75 3.44
CA SER A 59 -5.27 15.99 3.98
C SER A 59 -4.74 15.75 5.38
N SER A 60 -3.43 15.80 5.49
CA SER A 60 -2.67 15.81 6.74
C SER A 60 -2.94 17.01 7.66
N SER A 61 -3.95 17.83 7.38
CA SER A 61 -4.13 19.14 8.02
C SER A 61 -5.46 19.36 8.73
N SER A 62 -6.35 18.36 8.83
CA SER A 62 -7.52 18.46 9.68
C SER A 62 -7.50 17.32 10.69
N PRO A 63 -7.20 17.59 11.98
CA PRO A 63 -7.61 16.65 13.02
C PRO A 63 -9.13 16.62 12.93
N GLY A 64 -9.66 15.59 12.25
CA GLY A 64 -11.09 15.34 12.22
C GLY A 64 -11.61 15.35 13.65
N ALA A 65 -12.76 15.99 13.85
CA ALA A 65 -13.43 16.02 15.12
C ALA A 65 -13.35 14.62 15.77
N ASN A 66 -13.22 14.56 17.09
CA ASN A 66 -13.17 13.37 17.95
C ASN A 66 -14.41 12.47 17.72
N HIS A 67 -14.52 11.86 16.56
CA HIS A 67 -15.59 10.92 16.24
C HIS A 67 -15.07 9.49 16.40
N ASP A 68 -15.81 8.69 17.12
CA ASP A 68 -15.53 7.27 17.23
C ASP A 68 -15.75 6.60 15.86
N THR A 69 -14.67 6.15 15.22
CA THR A 69 -14.70 5.49 13.90
C THR A 69 -15.52 4.21 13.88
N ARG A 70 -15.85 3.65 15.06
CA ARG A 70 -16.69 2.45 15.23
C ARG A 70 -18.17 2.75 15.00
N MET A 71 -18.58 4.03 15.01
CA MET A 71 -19.96 4.42 14.80
C MET A 71 -20.28 4.59 13.32
N ILE A 72 -21.30 3.90 12.84
CA ILE A 72 -21.76 3.94 11.45
C ILE A 72 -23.19 4.46 11.43
N ASP A 73 -23.39 5.67 10.91
CA ASP A 73 -24.71 6.29 10.77
C ASP A 73 -25.57 5.52 9.74
N PRO A 74 -26.92 5.68 9.77
CA PRO A 74 -27.81 5.17 8.74
C PRO A 74 -27.33 5.55 7.33
N GLY A 75 -27.26 4.56 6.43
CA GLY A 75 -26.73 4.72 5.08
C GLY A 75 -25.22 4.93 5.01
N GLY A 76 -24.52 5.05 6.14
CA GLY A 76 -23.08 5.22 6.22
C GLY A 76 -22.33 3.91 5.91
N ARG A 77 -21.07 4.07 5.48
CA ARG A 77 -20.14 2.97 5.20
C ARG A 77 -18.83 3.17 5.94
N SER A 78 -18.33 2.09 6.52
CA SER A 78 -16.95 2.00 7.04
C SER A 78 -16.20 0.87 6.36
N VAL A 79 -14.89 1.04 6.25
CA VAL A 79 -13.97 0.00 5.78
C VAL A 79 -13.07 -0.41 6.93
N LEU A 80 -13.06 -1.69 7.23
CA LEU A 80 -12.13 -2.28 8.19
C LEU A 80 -10.93 -2.83 7.43
N PHE A 81 -9.76 -2.27 7.69
CA PHE A 81 -8.49 -2.72 7.12
C PHE A 81 -7.89 -3.80 8.01
N LEU A 82 -7.67 -4.97 7.43
CA LEU A 82 -7.20 -6.15 8.14
C LEU A 82 -5.81 -6.57 7.66
N TRP A 83 -4.96 -6.79 8.65
CA TRP A 83 -3.58 -7.28 8.51
C TRP A 83 -3.40 -8.40 9.51
N VAL A 84 -3.65 -9.65 9.05
CA VAL A 84 -3.67 -10.84 9.92
C VAL A 84 -2.36 -11.58 9.78
N GLU A 85 -1.51 -11.46 10.80
CA GLU A 85 -0.25 -12.19 10.87
C GLU A 85 -0.47 -13.63 11.32
N LEU A 86 0.06 -14.56 10.55
CA LEU A 86 0.00 -15.98 10.86
C LEU A 86 1.37 -16.44 11.39
N PRO A 87 1.39 -17.24 12.47
CA PRO A 87 2.62 -17.89 12.91
C PRO A 87 3.27 -18.68 11.75
N SER A 88 4.59 -18.73 11.72
CA SER A 88 5.35 -19.35 10.62
C SER A 88 5.00 -20.83 10.37
N ASN A 89 4.57 -21.54 11.41
CA ASN A 89 4.14 -22.94 11.37
C ASN A 89 2.62 -23.12 11.17
N TYR A 90 1.86 -22.02 11.09
CA TYR A 90 0.41 -22.09 10.92
C TYR A 90 0.06 -22.44 9.47
N VAL A 91 -0.85 -23.37 9.27
CA VAL A 91 -1.35 -23.69 7.93
C VAL A 91 -2.26 -22.58 7.46
N VAL A 92 -1.95 -21.99 6.30
CA VAL A 92 -2.78 -20.90 5.74
C VAL A 92 -4.21 -21.43 5.53
N PRO A 93 -5.22 -20.81 6.13
CA PRO A 93 -6.59 -21.26 5.97
C PRO A 93 -7.09 -21.00 4.54
N THR A 94 -8.04 -21.77 4.08
CA THR A 94 -8.74 -21.55 2.80
C THR A 94 -9.89 -20.56 2.93
N ILE A 95 -10.45 -20.45 4.13
CA ILE A 95 -11.57 -19.57 4.46
C ILE A 95 -11.27 -18.87 5.78
N LEU A 96 -11.61 -17.58 5.85
CA LEU A 96 -11.69 -16.81 7.09
C LEU A 96 -13.15 -16.60 7.44
N ASN A 97 -13.52 -16.99 8.65
CA ASN A 97 -14.84 -16.74 9.23
C ASN A 97 -14.77 -15.51 10.14
N HIS A 98 -15.82 -14.69 10.13
CA HIS A 98 -15.90 -13.47 10.92
C HIS A 98 -17.09 -13.45 11.83
N ARG A 99 -16.90 -12.95 13.05
CA ARG A 99 -17.95 -12.65 14.00
C ARG A 99 -17.86 -11.17 14.37
N ILE A 100 -18.95 -10.43 14.10
CA ILE A 100 -19.02 -8.99 14.32
C ILE A 100 -20.00 -8.72 15.44
N PHE A 101 -19.54 -8.14 16.53
CA PHE A 101 -20.33 -7.68 17.66
C PHE A 101 -20.61 -6.20 17.53
N PHE A 102 -21.86 -5.81 17.62
CA PHE A 102 -22.27 -4.43 17.50
C PHE A 102 -23.45 -4.12 18.42
N SER A 103 -23.73 -2.84 18.61
CA SER A 103 -24.94 -2.39 19.30
C SER A 103 -25.64 -1.30 18.51
N SER A 104 -26.95 -1.20 18.70
CA SER A 104 -27.79 -0.10 18.23
C SER A 104 -28.77 0.29 19.33
N THR A 105 -29.33 1.52 19.21
CA THR A 105 -30.39 1.97 20.10
C THR A 105 -31.62 2.24 19.25
N PRO A 106 -32.55 1.26 19.13
CA PRO A 106 -33.83 1.46 18.46
C PRO A 106 -34.64 2.62 19.08
N PRO A 107 -35.56 3.27 18.33
CA PRO A 107 -36.31 4.41 18.83
C PRO A 107 -37.08 4.15 20.13
N ASP A 108 -37.57 2.93 20.31
CA ASP A 108 -38.35 2.52 21.49
C ASP A 108 -37.49 1.96 22.62
N ALA A 109 -36.16 1.87 22.47
CA ALA A 109 -35.25 1.36 23.46
C ALA A 109 -34.66 2.49 24.31
N THR A 110 -34.56 2.28 25.63
CA THR A 110 -33.96 3.21 26.59
C THR A 110 -32.45 2.99 26.77
N SER A 111 -31.91 1.90 26.19
CA SER A 111 -30.49 1.53 26.24
C SER A 111 -30.08 0.80 24.98
N PRO A 112 -28.77 0.80 24.65
CA PRO A 112 -28.26 0.03 23.53
C PRO A 112 -28.56 -1.46 23.65
N ILE A 113 -28.94 -2.07 22.53
CA ILE A 113 -29.15 -3.51 22.37
C ILE A 113 -27.95 -4.09 21.64
N ASP A 114 -27.34 -5.12 22.21
CA ASP A 114 -26.23 -5.84 21.62
C ASP A 114 -26.75 -6.90 20.64
N ALA A 115 -26.03 -7.01 19.51
CA ALA A 115 -26.28 -8.01 18.49
C ALA A 115 -24.95 -8.57 17.94
N THR A 116 -25.05 -9.72 17.29
CA THR A 116 -23.90 -10.39 16.69
C THR A 116 -24.26 -10.87 15.28
N LEU A 117 -23.41 -10.51 14.32
CA LEU A 117 -23.43 -11.09 12.98
C LEU A 117 -22.39 -12.21 12.95
N ASN A 118 -22.83 -13.42 12.64
CA ASN A 118 -21.98 -14.61 12.52
C ASN A 118 -21.85 -15.03 11.06
N ASP A 119 -20.87 -15.91 10.82
CA ASP A 119 -20.73 -16.69 9.57
C ASP A 119 -20.51 -15.88 8.29
N PHE A 120 -19.94 -14.68 8.42
CA PHE A 120 -19.44 -13.96 7.26
C PHE A 120 -18.07 -14.53 6.84
N GLN A 121 -17.98 -15.03 5.60
CA GLN A 121 -16.81 -15.75 5.11
C GLN A 121 -16.04 -14.95 4.04
N VAL A 122 -14.72 -15.06 4.09
CA VAL A 122 -13.80 -14.57 3.06
C VAL A 122 -12.93 -15.73 2.59
N THR A 123 -12.90 -15.98 1.28
CA THR A 123 -12.01 -16.97 0.68
C THR A 123 -10.60 -16.45 0.63
N VAL A 124 -9.63 -17.26 1.08
CA VAL A 124 -8.20 -16.93 1.01
C VAL A 124 -7.63 -17.40 -0.32
N HIS A 125 -7.14 -16.46 -1.13
CA HIS A 125 -6.44 -16.78 -2.37
C HIS A 125 -5.04 -17.32 -2.07
N GLN A 126 -4.75 -18.52 -2.57
CA GLN A 126 -3.49 -19.23 -2.36
C GLN A 126 -2.60 -19.22 -3.62
N ALA A 127 -2.88 -18.35 -4.58
CA ALA A 127 -2.05 -18.24 -5.78
C ALA A 127 -0.60 -17.82 -5.42
N PRO A 128 0.39 -18.29 -6.17
CA PRO A 128 1.76 -17.85 -5.98
C PRO A 128 1.87 -16.33 -6.09
N VAL A 129 2.62 -15.74 -5.16
CA VAL A 129 2.89 -14.30 -5.16
C VAL A 129 3.99 -14.01 -6.18
N PRO A 130 3.83 -13.05 -7.11
CA PRO A 130 4.86 -12.68 -8.07
C PRO A 130 6.17 -12.24 -7.39
N THR A 131 7.29 -12.72 -7.91
CA THR A 131 8.63 -12.36 -7.44
C THR A 131 9.26 -11.35 -8.40
N LEU A 132 9.60 -10.17 -7.88
CA LEU A 132 10.16 -9.07 -8.62
C LEU A 132 11.67 -8.95 -8.38
N GLY A 133 12.38 -8.43 -9.38
CA GLY A 133 13.75 -7.96 -9.22
C GLY A 133 13.81 -6.58 -8.57
N PRO A 134 15.01 -6.08 -8.25
CA PRO A 134 15.17 -4.73 -7.71
C PRO A 134 14.80 -3.67 -8.76
N PRO A 135 14.11 -2.58 -8.37
CA PRO A 135 13.83 -1.46 -9.27
C PRO A 135 15.04 -0.53 -9.50
N PHE A 136 16.19 -0.81 -8.85
CA PHE A 136 17.41 0.00 -8.88
C PHE A 136 18.64 -0.88 -9.04
N LYS A 137 19.74 -0.29 -9.53
CA LYS A 137 21.05 -0.99 -9.64
C LYS A 137 21.68 -1.34 -8.29
N GLY A 138 21.24 -0.71 -7.23
CA GLY A 138 21.77 -0.89 -5.88
C GLY A 138 21.45 0.32 -5.01
N GLY A 139 22.15 0.47 -3.88
CA GLY A 139 21.94 1.57 -2.95
C GLY A 139 21.11 1.21 -1.74
N ILE A 140 20.96 2.20 -0.85
CA ILE A 140 20.16 2.10 0.38
C ILE A 140 18.87 2.89 0.17
N TRP A 141 17.75 2.30 0.52
CA TRP A 141 16.44 2.84 0.23
C TRP A 141 15.51 2.74 1.44
N LEU A 142 14.81 3.83 1.72
CA LEU A 142 13.67 3.86 2.64
C LEU A 142 12.43 3.32 1.94
N VAL A 143 11.67 2.50 2.63
CA VAL A 143 10.39 1.93 2.20
C VAL A 143 9.28 2.87 2.69
N GLY A 144 9.15 4.04 2.05
CA GLY A 144 8.13 5.03 2.40
C GLY A 144 6.73 4.55 2.05
N ASP A 145 5.74 4.91 2.85
CA ASP A 145 4.33 4.48 2.71
C ASP A 145 4.14 3.02 2.28
N GLY A 146 5.11 2.18 2.64
CA GLY A 146 5.17 0.78 2.26
C GLY A 146 4.11 -0.09 2.92
N PRO A 147 4.15 -1.42 2.69
CA PRO A 147 3.06 -2.32 3.08
C PRO A 147 3.01 -2.55 4.59
N ILE A 148 2.24 -1.73 5.27
CA ILE A 148 1.78 -1.85 6.66
C ILE A 148 0.31 -1.44 6.74
N ASN A 149 -0.40 -1.87 7.78
CA ASN A 149 -1.87 -1.69 7.84
C ASN A 149 -2.35 -0.25 7.96
N ASP A 150 -1.50 0.68 8.37
CA ASP A 150 -1.81 2.09 8.61
C ASP A 150 -1.11 3.06 7.65
N SER A 151 -0.44 2.55 6.60
CA SER A 151 0.12 3.42 5.56
C SER A 151 -0.98 4.12 4.74
N ASN A 152 -0.65 5.28 4.18
CA ASN A 152 -1.56 6.00 3.30
C ASN A 152 -1.94 5.16 2.08
N HIS A 153 -0.98 4.49 1.45
CA HIS A 153 -1.23 3.60 0.32
C HIS A 153 -2.22 2.48 0.67
N ARG A 154 -2.00 1.80 1.80
CA ARG A 154 -2.87 0.72 2.24
C ARG A 154 -4.31 1.17 2.43
N ARG A 155 -4.51 2.44 2.79
CA ARG A 155 -5.82 3.04 3.07
C ARG A 155 -6.39 3.87 1.93
N SER A 156 -5.68 3.99 0.82
CA SER A 156 -6.18 4.63 -0.40
C SER A 156 -7.25 3.77 -1.06
N ILE A 157 -8.48 4.28 -1.05
CA ILE A 157 -9.62 3.66 -1.72
C ILE A 157 -10.23 4.66 -2.68
N PHE A 158 -10.39 4.27 -3.93
CA PHE A 158 -10.96 5.08 -4.99
C PHE A 158 -12.34 4.55 -5.37
N ALA A 159 -13.32 5.45 -5.42
CA ALA A 159 -14.65 5.16 -5.95
C ALA A 159 -14.76 5.78 -7.35
N ILE A 160 -14.63 4.97 -8.38
CA ILE A 160 -14.62 5.41 -9.78
C ILE A 160 -15.67 4.57 -10.54
N ASP A 161 -16.54 5.23 -11.30
CA ASP A 161 -17.59 4.59 -12.10
C ASP A 161 -18.46 3.59 -11.30
N GLY A 162 -18.76 3.93 -10.05
CA GLY A 162 -19.59 3.10 -9.16
C GLY A 162 -18.90 1.85 -8.60
N GLN A 163 -17.61 1.68 -8.88
CA GLN A 163 -16.79 0.58 -8.35
C GLN A 163 -15.79 1.09 -7.32
N ILE A 164 -15.37 0.20 -6.43
CA ILE A 164 -14.37 0.51 -5.39
C ILE A 164 -13.05 -0.19 -5.74
N TYR A 165 -11.98 0.59 -5.74
CA TYR A 165 -10.64 0.15 -6.05
C TYR A 165 -9.68 0.47 -4.90
N SER A 166 -8.70 -0.41 -4.69
CA SER A 166 -7.58 -0.22 -3.77
C SER A 166 -6.27 -0.61 -4.47
N PRO A 167 -5.83 0.18 -5.46
CA PRO A 167 -4.68 -0.16 -6.30
C PRO A 167 -3.37 -0.16 -5.53
N GLU A 168 -3.25 0.70 -4.52
CA GLU A 168 -2.03 0.94 -3.75
C GLU A 168 -1.88 0.04 -2.52
N ARG A 169 -2.72 -1.02 -2.40
CA ARG A 169 -2.76 -1.92 -1.22
C ARG A 169 -1.38 -2.42 -0.78
N PHE A 170 -0.45 -2.61 -1.72
CA PHE A 170 0.92 -3.08 -1.48
C PHE A 170 1.97 -2.16 -2.10
N ALA A 171 1.60 -0.93 -2.44
CA ALA A 171 2.51 0.03 -3.05
C ALA A 171 3.64 0.44 -2.10
N ILE A 172 4.75 0.88 -2.69
CA ILE A 172 5.93 1.34 -1.98
C ILE A 172 6.42 2.63 -2.64
N ASP A 173 6.65 3.66 -1.82
CA ASP A 173 7.40 4.85 -2.20
C ASP A 173 8.86 4.66 -1.82
N TRP A 174 9.71 4.57 -2.83
CA TRP A 174 11.12 4.32 -2.65
C TRP A 174 11.89 5.63 -2.60
N GLU A 175 12.43 5.97 -1.43
CA GLU A 175 13.28 7.13 -1.24
C GLU A 175 14.73 6.71 -1.04
N LYS A 176 15.66 7.22 -1.85
CA LYS A 176 17.08 6.90 -1.72
C LYS A 176 17.69 7.58 -0.51
N ILE A 177 18.42 6.81 0.30
CA ILE A 177 19.22 7.32 1.42
C ILE A 177 20.65 7.54 0.93
N GLY A 178 21.17 8.74 1.13
CA GLY A 178 22.51 9.13 0.75
C GLY A 178 23.55 9.01 1.85
N GLU A 179 24.74 9.55 1.59
CA GLU A 179 25.91 9.46 2.46
C GLU A 179 25.71 10.14 3.84
N ASN A 180 24.78 11.10 3.92
CA ASN A 180 24.42 11.77 5.17
C ASN A 180 23.30 11.04 5.96
N ASN A 181 22.93 9.83 5.55
CA ASN A 181 21.84 9.02 6.12
C ASN A 181 20.46 9.72 6.10
N ASP A 182 20.26 10.67 5.22
CA ASP A 182 18.99 11.34 4.95
C ASP A 182 18.59 11.05 3.48
N THR A 183 17.35 11.25 3.14
CA THR A 183 16.85 11.18 1.75
C THR A 183 17.23 12.42 0.94
N ARG A 184 17.81 13.45 1.59
CA ARG A 184 18.17 14.74 1.00
C ARG A 184 19.60 15.18 1.37
N ASN A 185 20.20 15.94 0.47
CA ASN A 185 21.47 16.63 0.70
C ASN A 185 21.24 18.15 0.80
N GLY A 186 21.03 18.64 2.01
CA GLY A 186 20.80 20.07 2.27
C GLY A 186 19.36 20.53 2.07
N GLY A 187 19.17 21.69 1.42
CA GLY A 187 17.86 22.31 1.23
C GLY A 187 16.88 21.43 0.43
N SER A 188 15.61 21.47 0.80
CA SER A 188 14.58 20.56 0.25
C SER A 188 13.74 21.18 -0.87
N THR A 189 14.09 22.38 -1.37
CA THR A 189 13.28 23.11 -2.36
C THR A 189 13.68 22.86 -3.81
N ARG A 190 14.73 22.04 -4.05
CA ARG A 190 15.20 21.67 -5.38
C ARG A 190 15.26 20.16 -5.49
N ASN A 191 14.82 19.62 -6.62
CA ASN A 191 14.81 18.18 -6.87
C ASN A 191 16.20 17.56 -6.78
N GLU A 192 17.22 18.28 -7.26
CA GLU A 192 18.63 17.83 -7.25
C GLU A 192 19.21 17.63 -5.85
N ASN A 193 18.54 18.15 -4.82
CA ASN A 193 18.93 17.94 -3.42
C ASN A 193 18.39 16.61 -2.85
N TRP A 194 17.56 15.90 -3.58
CA TRP A 194 17.06 14.59 -3.21
C TRP A 194 17.96 13.51 -3.80
N TRP A 195 18.48 12.61 -2.96
CA TRP A 195 19.41 11.58 -3.41
C TRP A 195 18.84 10.62 -4.47
N GLY A 196 17.52 10.45 -4.49
CA GLY A 196 16.84 9.65 -5.50
C GLY A 196 16.71 10.33 -6.86
N TRP A 197 16.81 11.65 -6.94
CA TRP A 197 16.62 12.40 -8.19
C TRP A 197 17.54 11.95 -9.32
N GLY A 198 16.95 11.54 -10.44
CA GLY A 198 17.70 11.11 -11.62
C GLY A 198 18.30 9.70 -11.52
N GLU A 199 18.01 8.94 -10.46
CA GLU A 199 18.39 7.51 -10.39
C GLU A 199 17.73 6.71 -11.49
N GLN A 200 18.44 5.71 -12.01
CA GLN A 200 17.94 4.83 -13.05
C GLN A 200 16.91 3.86 -12.47
N ILE A 201 15.72 3.86 -13.08
CA ILE A 201 14.63 2.92 -12.76
C ILE A 201 14.74 1.73 -13.70
N LEU A 202 14.71 0.53 -13.12
CA LEU A 202 14.88 -0.73 -13.83
C LEU A 202 13.58 -1.52 -13.92
N ALA A 203 13.40 -2.24 -15.00
CA ALA A 203 12.35 -3.24 -15.12
C ALA A 203 12.53 -4.33 -14.04
N VAL A 204 11.50 -4.52 -13.22
CA VAL A 204 11.53 -5.50 -12.11
C VAL A 204 11.28 -6.94 -12.57
N ALA A 205 10.83 -7.12 -13.81
CA ALA A 205 10.58 -8.41 -14.45
C ALA A 205 10.65 -8.24 -15.97
N ASP A 206 10.69 -9.36 -16.69
CA ASP A 206 10.43 -9.37 -18.15
C ASP A 206 8.96 -9.07 -18.39
N GLY A 207 8.65 -8.41 -19.51
CA GLY A 207 7.27 -8.09 -19.85
C GLY A 207 7.13 -7.07 -20.97
N ASP A 208 5.89 -6.68 -21.24
CA ASP A 208 5.55 -5.75 -22.31
C ASP A 208 5.07 -4.41 -21.74
N ILE A 209 5.57 -3.31 -22.30
CA ILE A 209 5.13 -1.96 -21.92
C ILE A 209 3.72 -1.73 -22.46
N THR A 210 2.76 -1.50 -21.56
CA THR A 210 1.35 -1.28 -21.93
C THR A 210 0.95 0.18 -21.85
N GLU A 211 1.69 0.99 -21.07
CA GLU A 211 1.48 2.44 -20.97
C GLU A 211 2.83 3.14 -20.73
N ALA A 212 2.99 4.33 -21.34
CA ALA A 212 4.14 5.20 -21.15
C ALA A 212 3.72 6.66 -21.31
N VAL A 213 3.72 7.42 -20.23
CA VAL A 213 3.29 8.83 -20.17
C VAL A 213 4.47 9.68 -19.69
N ASP A 214 4.91 10.65 -20.52
CA ASP A 214 6.13 11.43 -20.27
C ASP A 214 5.96 12.92 -20.62
N GLN A 215 4.88 13.53 -20.13
CA GLN A 215 4.51 14.91 -20.48
C GLN A 215 4.43 15.88 -19.30
N PHE A 216 4.25 15.36 -18.09
CA PHE A 216 4.03 16.19 -16.90
C PHE A 216 5.34 16.82 -16.41
N PRO A 217 5.32 18.10 -15.98
CA PRO A 217 6.49 18.72 -15.36
C PRO A 217 6.78 18.05 -14.00
N ASP A 218 8.06 18.09 -13.61
CA ASP A 218 8.43 17.78 -12.24
C ASP A 218 7.99 18.91 -11.30
N ASN A 219 7.51 18.56 -10.13
CA ASN A 219 7.05 19.51 -9.12
C ASN A 219 8.19 20.23 -8.43
N VAL A 220 7.90 21.37 -7.85
CA VAL A 220 8.77 21.99 -6.85
C VAL A 220 8.62 21.22 -5.55
N PRO A 221 9.70 20.64 -4.99
CA PRO A 221 9.61 19.86 -3.77
C PRO A 221 8.96 20.62 -2.61
N ARG A 222 8.20 19.90 -1.79
CA ARG A 222 7.44 20.41 -0.63
C ARG A 222 6.31 21.38 -0.97
N VAL A 223 6.01 21.56 -2.24
CA VAL A 223 4.81 22.27 -2.68
C VAL A 223 3.76 21.24 -3.09
N LEU A 224 2.59 21.29 -2.47
CA LEU A 224 1.49 20.39 -2.84
C LEU A 224 1.04 20.70 -4.28
N PRO A 225 1.10 19.73 -5.19
CA PRO A 225 0.65 19.92 -6.56
C PRO A 225 -0.89 19.96 -6.63
N SER A 226 -1.41 20.55 -7.70
CA SER A 226 -2.81 20.37 -8.06
C SER A 226 -3.00 19.02 -8.72
N VAL A 227 -3.71 18.11 -8.06
CA VAL A 227 -3.87 16.72 -8.48
C VAL A 227 -5.29 16.45 -8.95
N THR A 228 -5.39 15.72 -10.05
CA THR A 228 -6.62 15.14 -10.59
C THR A 228 -6.41 13.63 -10.80
N LEU A 229 -7.48 12.89 -11.09
CA LEU A 229 -7.34 11.46 -11.40
C LEU A 229 -6.44 11.21 -12.62
N ASP A 230 -6.37 12.16 -13.57
CA ASP A 230 -5.60 12.01 -14.81
C ASP A 230 -4.10 12.29 -14.62
N ASN A 231 -3.70 13.06 -13.60
CA ASN A 231 -2.31 13.44 -13.40
C ASN A 231 -1.68 12.89 -12.11
N ILE A 232 -2.42 12.11 -11.33
CA ILE A 232 -1.99 11.62 -10.03
C ILE A 232 -0.66 10.84 -10.10
N ALA A 233 -0.49 9.97 -11.09
CA ALA A 233 0.74 9.20 -11.29
C ALA A 233 1.88 10.02 -11.91
N GLY A 234 1.60 11.23 -12.43
CA GLY A 234 2.59 12.01 -13.18
C GLY A 234 3.11 11.26 -14.40
N ASN A 235 4.40 11.39 -14.70
CA ASN A 235 5.05 10.58 -15.70
C ASN A 235 5.19 9.15 -15.18
N HIS A 236 4.75 8.18 -15.96
CA HIS A 236 4.69 6.81 -15.49
C HIS A 236 4.79 5.77 -16.62
N ILE A 237 5.11 4.55 -16.24
CA ILE A 237 5.13 3.38 -17.11
C ILE A 237 4.29 2.30 -16.47
N ILE A 238 3.52 1.56 -17.27
CA ILE A 238 2.90 0.31 -16.85
C ILE A 238 3.52 -0.83 -17.64
N LEU A 239 4.07 -1.81 -16.93
CA LEU A 239 4.70 -3.02 -17.44
C LEU A 239 3.81 -4.23 -17.14
N GLN A 240 3.29 -4.89 -18.16
CA GLN A 240 2.59 -6.16 -18.00
C GLN A 240 3.60 -7.31 -17.89
N ILE A 241 3.68 -7.93 -16.72
CA ILE A 241 4.62 -9.03 -16.44
C ILE A 241 4.00 -10.43 -16.64
N SER A 242 2.68 -10.50 -16.63
CA SER A 242 1.90 -11.71 -16.94
C SER A 242 0.41 -11.36 -17.09
N PRO A 243 -0.48 -12.27 -17.49
CA PRO A 243 -1.91 -12.00 -17.52
C PRO A 243 -2.42 -11.51 -16.15
N ASN A 244 -3.11 -10.36 -16.15
CA ASN A 244 -3.65 -9.71 -14.94
C ASN A 244 -2.58 -9.36 -13.88
N ARG A 245 -1.36 -9.00 -14.32
CA ARG A 245 -0.27 -8.53 -13.47
C ARG A 245 0.44 -7.37 -14.14
N PHE A 246 0.26 -6.17 -13.58
CA PHE A 246 0.73 -4.91 -14.16
C PHE A 246 1.52 -4.14 -13.09
N VAL A 247 2.79 -3.85 -13.38
CA VAL A 247 3.65 -3.05 -12.51
C VAL A 247 3.61 -1.61 -12.98
N THR A 248 3.19 -0.70 -12.10
CA THR A 248 3.26 0.74 -12.34
C THR A 248 4.50 1.31 -11.69
N TYR A 249 5.23 2.11 -12.45
CA TYR A 249 6.35 2.96 -12.02
C TYR A 249 5.90 4.40 -12.19
N ALA A 250 5.66 5.13 -11.09
CA ALA A 250 5.12 6.49 -11.17
C ALA A 250 6.09 7.55 -10.64
N HIS A 251 5.71 8.82 -10.82
CA HIS A 251 6.46 10.02 -10.45
C HIS A 251 7.80 10.16 -11.16
N LEU A 252 7.92 9.57 -12.37
CA LEU A 252 9.15 9.58 -13.17
C LEU A 252 9.53 11.00 -13.60
N GLN A 253 10.82 11.21 -13.84
CA GLN A 253 11.37 12.49 -14.30
C GLN A 253 10.85 12.79 -15.73
N ARG A 254 10.47 14.02 -15.95
CA ARG A 254 9.99 14.47 -17.26
C ARG A 254 11.02 14.22 -18.36
N ARG A 255 10.57 13.66 -19.50
CA ARG A 255 11.36 13.35 -20.70
C ARG A 255 12.49 12.36 -20.44
N SER A 256 12.31 11.48 -19.47
CA SER A 256 13.31 10.47 -19.12
C SER A 256 12.95 9.05 -19.54
N ILE A 257 11.70 8.81 -19.96
CA ILE A 257 11.22 7.49 -20.36
C ILE A 257 11.95 7.04 -21.63
N ARG A 258 12.50 5.82 -21.60
CA ARG A 258 13.36 5.25 -22.67
C ARG A 258 12.70 4.15 -23.44
N VAL A 259 11.48 3.79 -23.09
CA VAL A 259 10.70 2.69 -23.67
C VAL A 259 9.39 3.22 -24.25
N ARG A 260 8.74 2.43 -25.09
CA ARG A 260 7.49 2.79 -25.75
C ARG A 260 6.46 1.67 -25.60
N VAL A 261 5.20 2.02 -25.69
CA VAL A 261 4.08 1.04 -25.67
C VAL A 261 4.29 -0.03 -26.74
N GLY A 262 4.11 -1.29 -26.37
CA GLY A 262 4.34 -2.48 -27.18
C GLY A 262 5.78 -2.98 -27.20
N GLU A 263 6.70 -2.32 -26.52
CA GLU A 263 8.09 -2.78 -26.38
C GLU A 263 8.19 -3.87 -25.32
N HIS A 264 8.89 -4.97 -25.66
CA HIS A 264 9.26 -6.00 -24.70
C HIS A 264 10.56 -5.63 -24.00
N VAL A 265 10.58 -5.69 -22.66
CA VAL A 265 11.75 -5.40 -21.84
C VAL A 265 12.14 -6.60 -21.00
N HIS A 266 13.43 -6.69 -20.69
CA HIS A 266 13.94 -7.70 -19.78
C HIS A 266 14.21 -7.11 -18.40
N ARG A 267 14.08 -7.94 -17.38
CA ARG A 267 14.41 -7.54 -16.00
C ARG A 267 15.81 -6.93 -15.93
N GLY A 268 15.89 -5.73 -15.40
CA GLY A 268 17.14 -4.96 -15.27
C GLY A 268 17.37 -3.94 -16.39
N ASP A 269 16.54 -3.93 -17.44
CA ASP A 269 16.59 -2.88 -18.45
C ASP A 269 16.22 -1.53 -17.85
N VAL A 270 16.87 -0.46 -18.30
CA VAL A 270 16.61 0.89 -17.82
C VAL A 270 15.40 1.46 -18.50
N LEU A 271 14.35 1.71 -17.72
CA LEU A 271 13.06 2.23 -18.19
C LEU A 271 13.01 3.77 -18.23
N ALA A 272 13.50 4.43 -17.19
CA ALA A 272 13.38 5.86 -17.00
C ALA A 272 14.35 6.36 -15.91
N LEU A 273 14.19 7.63 -15.52
CA LEU A 273 14.83 8.21 -14.35
C LEU A 273 13.78 8.56 -13.28
N LEU A 274 14.16 8.42 -12.01
CA LEU A 274 13.37 8.80 -10.85
C LEU A 274 13.17 10.32 -10.84
N GLY A 275 11.94 10.76 -10.68
CA GLY A 275 11.55 12.16 -10.74
C GLY A 275 10.69 12.61 -9.55
N ASN A 276 9.86 13.64 -9.80
CA ASN A 276 8.97 14.25 -8.81
C ASN A 276 7.69 14.81 -9.50
N SER A 277 7.11 14.06 -10.43
CA SER A 277 5.91 14.50 -11.16
C SER A 277 4.63 13.93 -10.55
N GLY A 278 3.46 14.52 -10.87
CA GLY A 278 2.17 14.05 -10.38
C GLY A 278 1.93 14.34 -8.89
N ASN A 279 1.30 13.43 -8.16
CA ASN A 279 1.04 13.55 -6.72
C ASN A 279 2.29 13.26 -5.88
N SER A 280 3.28 14.10 -6.01
CA SER A 280 4.57 13.94 -5.33
C SER A 280 5.08 15.27 -4.80
N THR A 281 5.66 15.27 -3.60
CA THR A 281 6.26 16.45 -2.96
C THR A 281 7.77 16.30 -2.75
N GLY A 282 8.38 15.24 -3.25
CA GLY A 282 9.81 14.97 -3.17
C GLY A 282 10.20 13.82 -4.09
N ALA A 283 11.43 13.77 -4.55
CA ALA A 283 11.86 12.75 -5.50
C ALA A 283 11.85 11.35 -4.89
N HIS A 284 10.95 10.50 -5.40
CA HIS A 284 10.80 9.09 -5.03
C HIS A 284 10.26 8.28 -6.21
N LEU A 285 10.35 6.97 -6.14
CA LEU A 285 9.66 6.06 -7.05
C LEU A 285 8.47 5.43 -6.35
N HIS A 286 7.26 5.71 -6.84
CA HIS A 286 6.09 4.93 -6.48
C HIS A 286 6.05 3.65 -7.32
N LEU A 287 6.00 2.49 -6.66
CA LEU A 287 5.92 1.17 -7.30
C LEU A 287 4.73 0.39 -6.76
N GLN A 288 3.84 -0.05 -7.65
CA GLN A 288 2.70 -0.91 -7.30
C GLN A 288 2.53 -2.06 -8.30
N LEU A 289 1.99 -3.18 -7.86
CA LEU A 289 1.54 -4.28 -8.71
C LEU A 289 0.03 -4.42 -8.63
N THR A 290 -0.64 -4.48 -9.77
CA THR A 290 -2.10 -4.49 -9.85
C THR A 290 -2.63 -5.61 -10.78
N ASP A 291 -3.93 -5.87 -10.69
CA ASP A 291 -4.64 -6.88 -11.48
C ASP A 291 -5.10 -6.39 -12.86
N ARG A 292 -4.98 -5.08 -13.17
CA ARG A 292 -5.43 -4.47 -14.41
C ARG A 292 -4.45 -3.41 -14.91
N ASN A 293 -4.49 -3.16 -16.23
CA ASN A 293 -3.76 -2.07 -16.87
C ASN A 293 -4.40 -0.72 -16.55
N SER A 294 -4.28 -0.29 -15.32
CA SER A 294 -4.78 1.00 -14.85
C SER A 294 -4.11 1.37 -13.53
N VAL A 295 -3.71 2.64 -13.41
CA VAL A 295 -3.12 3.17 -12.18
C VAL A 295 -4.12 3.12 -11.03
N LEU A 296 -5.39 3.49 -11.25
CA LEU A 296 -6.39 3.66 -10.20
C LEU A 296 -7.54 2.65 -10.24
N GLN A 297 -8.02 2.27 -11.44
CA GLN A 297 -9.17 1.37 -11.59
C GLN A 297 -8.75 -0.10 -11.53
N SER A 298 -7.99 -0.47 -10.50
CA SER A 298 -7.41 -1.79 -10.31
C SER A 298 -7.38 -2.19 -8.83
N GLN A 299 -7.04 -3.45 -8.55
CA GLN A 299 -6.80 -3.94 -7.20
C GLN A 299 -5.31 -4.21 -7.02
N GLY A 300 -4.74 -3.73 -5.92
CA GLY A 300 -3.36 -4.03 -5.55
C GLY A 300 -3.16 -5.52 -5.28
N VAL A 301 -2.15 -6.09 -5.92
CA VAL A 301 -1.75 -7.49 -5.81
C VAL A 301 -0.48 -7.57 -4.97
N PRO A 302 -0.37 -8.52 -4.02
CA PRO A 302 0.87 -8.70 -3.28
C PRO A 302 2.00 -9.18 -4.19
N PHE A 303 3.22 -8.76 -3.87
CA PHE A 303 4.45 -9.20 -4.52
C PHE A 303 5.58 -9.33 -3.51
N VAL A 304 6.66 -9.99 -3.91
CA VAL A 304 7.88 -10.12 -3.12
C VAL A 304 9.09 -9.77 -3.97
N PHE A 305 10.17 -9.33 -3.35
CA PHE A 305 11.45 -9.20 -4.03
C PHE A 305 12.28 -10.46 -3.88
N TYR A 306 13.02 -10.81 -4.95
CA TYR A 306 13.88 -11.99 -4.94
C TYR A 306 14.88 -11.98 -3.79
N LYS A 307 15.57 -10.84 -3.58
CA LYS A 307 16.58 -10.69 -2.51
C LYS A 307 16.84 -9.20 -2.21
N PHE A 308 16.99 -8.89 -0.94
CA PHE A 308 17.53 -7.62 -0.43
C PHE A 308 18.11 -7.83 0.96
N SER A 309 18.93 -6.88 1.44
CA SER A 309 19.34 -6.81 2.84
C SER A 309 18.42 -5.83 3.59
N TYR A 310 17.76 -6.30 4.64
CA TYR A 310 17.02 -5.43 5.55
C TYR A 310 17.97 -4.83 6.56
N LEU A 311 17.93 -3.50 6.72
CA LEU A 311 18.86 -2.73 7.57
C LEU A 311 18.22 -2.22 8.86
N GLY A 312 16.94 -2.50 9.08
CA GLY A 312 16.20 -2.09 10.27
C GLY A 312 15.08 -1.09 9.96
N PRO A 313 14.31 -0.70 11.00
CA PRO A 313 13.33 0.38 10.89
C PRO A 313 14.01 1.71 10.55
N GLY A 314 13.36 2.54 9.73
CA GLY A 314 13.86 3.86 9.36
C GLY A 314 14.09 4.79 10.55
N SER A 315 13.25 4.67 11.60
CA SER A 315 13.40 5.41 12.86
C SER A 315 14.69 5.12 13.64
N ASP A 316 15.26 3.94 13.41
CA ASP A 316 16.45 3.44 14.13
C ASP A 316 17.72 3.50 13.28
N TYR A 317 17.57 3.81 11.99
CA TYR A 317 18.69 3.90 11.05
C TYR A 317 19.34 5.30 11.10
N PRO A 318 20.69 5.41 11.08
CA PRO A 318 21.68 4.33 11.01
C PRO A 318 22.15 3.81 12.37
N GLU A 319 21.70 4.36 13.52
CA GLU A 319 22.26 4.16 14.86
C GLU A 319 22.17 2.70 15.33
N LYS A 320 21.08 2.02 14.94
CA LYS A 320 20.83 0.61 15.29
C LYS A 320 20.72 -0.25 14.03
N GLN A 321 21.63 -0.05 13.10
CA GLN A 321 21.61 -0.82 11.86
C GLN A 321 21.79 -2.30 12.13
N ILE A 322 20.88 -3.10 11.53
CA ILE A 322 21.00 -4.54 11.40
C ILE A 322 21.25 -4.88 9.94
N VAL A 323 21.83 -6.03 9.65
CA VAL A 323 22.00 -6.50 8.26
C VAL A 323 21.47 -7.93 8.18
N GLU A 324 20.24 -8.05 7.73
CA GLU A 324 19.59 -9.35 7.54
C GLU A 324 19.29 -9.59 6.06
N PRO A 325 19.81 -10.68 5.45
CA PRO A 325 19.44 -11.05 4.09
C PRO A 325 18.02 -11.59 4.06
N TRP A 326 17.16 -10.97 3.25
CA TRP A 326 15.80 -11.40 3.01
C TRP A 326 15.65 -11.87 1.56
N THR A 327 14.94 -12.98 1.39
CA THR A 327 14.62 -13.55 0.08
C THR A 327 13.13 -13.81 -0.01
N GLU A 328 12.56 -13.66 -1.22
CA GLU A 328 11.14 -13.87 -1.49
C GLU A 328 10.25 -13.23 -0.41
N SER A 329 10.51 -11.96 -0.18
CA SER A 329 9.86 -11.18 0.88
C SER A 329 9.51 -9.80 0.37
N ILE A 330 8.47 -9.21 0.97
CA ILE A 330 8.17 -7.79 0.79
C ILE A 330 8.81 -7.02 1.97
N PRO A 331 9.52 -5.91 1.72
CA PRO A 331 10.07 -5.14 2.81
C PRO A 331 8.96 -4.46 3.63
N PRO A 332 9.11 -4.38 4.95
CA PRO A 332 8.11 -3.73 5.79
C PRO A 332 8.11 -2.22 5.55
N GLY A 333 6.93 -1.60 5.59
CA GLY A 333 6.80 -0.15 5.52
C GLY A 333 7.62 0.56 6.58
N ASN A 334 8.17 1.71 6.22
CA ASN A 334 9.12 2.50 7.01
C ASN A 334 10.43 1.76 7.37
N GLY A 335 10.72 0.65 6.70
CA GLY A 335 11.99 -0.05 6.82
C GLY A 335 13.07 0.52 5.90
N VAL A 336 14.33 0.24 6.21
CA VAL A 336 15.47 0.55 5.35
C VAL A 336 16.02 -0.73 4.75
N VAL A 337 16.23 -0.72 3.43
CA VAL A 337 16.74 -1.86 2.71
C VAL A 337 17.93 -1.47 1.83
N LYS A 338 18.75 -2.46 1.51
CA LYS A 338 19.84 -2.34 0.53
C LYS A 338 19.62 -3.37 -0.57
N PHE A 339 19.54 -2.90 -1.80
CA PHE A 339 19.71 -3.75 -2.97
C PHE A 339 21.19 -3.86 -3.30
N GLU A 340 21.66 -5.08 -3.53
CA GLU A 340 23.00 -5.29 -4.04
C GLU A 340 23.02 -4.93 -5.53
N GLY A 341 24.11 -4.34 -5.99
CA GLY A 341 24.28 -4.05 -7.42
C GLY A 341 24.14 -5.36 -8.22
N ALA A 342 23.46 -5.29 -9.36
CA ALA A 342 23.34 -6.44 -10.24
C ALA A 342 24.75 -7.00 -10.53
N THR A 343 25.09 -8.12 -9.94
CA THR A 343 26.16 -8.97 -10.46
C THR A 343 25.69 -9.48 -11.82
N LYS A 344 26.43 -9.07 -12.87
CA LYS A 344 26.25 -9.58 -14.24
C LYS A 344 26.37 -11.10 -14.27
#